data_ccd7d5c52497c3047efb709eb289f974
#
_entry.id   ccd7d5c52497c3047efb709eb289f974
#
_cell.length_a   1.000
_cell.length_b   1.000
_cell.length_c   1.000
_cell.angle_alpha   90.00
_cell.angle_beta   90.00
_cell.angle_gamma   90.00
#
_symmetry.space_group_name_H-M   'P 1'
#
loop_
_entity.id
_entity.type
_entity.pdbx_description
1 polymer ?
#
loop_
_entity_poly.entity_id
_entity_poly.type
_entity_poly.pdbx_seq_one_letter_code
_entity_poly.pdbx_strand_id
1 'polypeptide(L)'
;MQRELEASFIYEDTPDQSKATIDVKADMESDRPMDRLVCGDVGFGKTEVAIRAAFKAVADNKQVAVLVPTTVLAYQHFQTFRERLKGLPCRVEYLSRARTAAQTKAVLKGLKDGDVGILIGTHRILGKDVQFKDLGLLIVDEEQKFGVSVKEKLRQLKVNVDTLTM
;
A
#
# COMPACT_ATOMS: atom_id res chain seq x y z
N MET A 1 -18.35 2.66 2.17
CA MET A 1 -17.11 2.89 1.41
C MET A 1 -16.50 1.59 0.87
N GLN A 2 -16.29 0.58 1.70
CA GLN A 2 -15.73 -0.70 1.24
C GLN A 2 -16.61 -1.35 0.16
N ARG A 3 -17.93 -1.31 0.32
CA ARG A 3 -18.87 -1.85 -0.66
C ARG A 3 -18.83 -1.11 -2.00
N GLU A 4 -18.62 0.20 -1.96
CA GLU A 4 -18.51 1.01 -3.18
C GLU A 4 -17.26 0.62 -3.97
N LEU A 5 -16.15 0.39 -3.30
CA LEU A 5 -14.94 -0.10 -3.93
C LEU A 5 -15.15 -1.46 -4.57
N GLU A 6 -15.71 -2.40 -3.83
CA GLU A 6 -15.97 -3.76 -4.34
C GLU A 6 -16.91 -3.76 -5.53
N ALA A 7 -17.93 -2.90 -5.53
CA ALA A 7 -18.83 -2.75 -6.65
C ALA A 7 -18.19 -2.11 -7.89
N SER A 8 -17.08 -1.38 -7.72
CA SER A 8 -16.35 -0.76 -8.84
C SER A 8 -15.46 -1.74 -9.60
N PHE A 9 -15.19 -2.92 -9.06
CA PHE A 9 -14.38 -3.92 -9.74
C PHE A 9 -15.17 -4.58 -10.88
N ILE A 10 -14.56 -4.58 -12.08
CA ILE A 10 -15.18 -5.13 -13.28
C ILE A 10 -14.91 -6.62 -13.47
N TYR A 11 -14.00 -7.20 -12.68
CA TYR A 11 -13.63 -8.61 -12.75
C TYR A 11 -14.20 -9.35 -11.54
N GLU A 12 -14.71 -10.56 -11.78
CA GLU A 12 -15.08 -11.44 -10.68
C GLU A 12 -13.82 -11.99 -10.01
N ASP A 13 -13.88 -12.12 -8.69
CA ASP A 13 -12.80 -12.73 -7.94
C ASP A 13 -12.74 -14.22 -8.21
N THR A 14 -11.52 -14.77 -8.30
CA THR A 14 -11.34 -16.21 -8.19
C THR A 14 -11.61 -16.64 -6.74
N PRO A 15 -11.94 -17.93 -6.48
CA PRO A 15 -12.11 -18.41 -5.11
C PRO A 15 -10.90 -18.12 -4.21
N ASP A 16 -9.68 -18.23 -4.74
CA ASP A 16 -8.46 -17.95 -3.99
C ASP A 16 -8.32 -16.46 -3.65
N GLN A 17 -8.69 -15.57 -4.57
CA GLN A 17 -8.69 -14.14 -4.34
C GLN A 17 -9.71 -13.74 -3.27
N SER A 18 -10.91 -14.29 -3.34
CA SER A 18 -11.95 -14.02 -2.35
C SER A 18 -11.53 -14.48 -0.95
N LYS A 19 -10.93 -15.66 -0.85
CA LYS A 19 -10.41 -16.18 0.42
C LYS A 19 -9.31 -15.29 0.97
N ALA A 20 -8.32 -14.92 0.13
CA ALA A 20 -7.23 -14.06 0.55
C ALA A 20 -7.74 -12.70 1.03
N THR A 21 -8.72 -12.12 0.35
CA THR A 21 -9.32 -10.84 0.76
C THR A 21 -10.01 -10.96 2.11
N ILE A 22 -10.76 -12.01 2.35
CA ILE A 22 -11.43 -12.27 3.63
C ILE A 22 -10.41 -12.43 4.75
N ASP A 23 -9.36 -13.22 4.51
CA ASP A 23 -8.30 -13.46 5.49
C ASP A 23 -7.56 -12.16 5.85
N VAL A 24 -7.22 -11.33 4.86
CA VAL A 24 -6.57 -10.04 5.08
C VAL A 24 -7.47 -9.10 5.88
N LYS A 25 -8.74 -9.01 5.55
CA LYS A 25 -9.69 -8.18 6.30
C LYS A 25 -9.79 -8.62 7.76
N ALA A 26 -9.87 -9.92 7.99
CA ALA A 26 -9.93 -10.47 9.35
C ALA A 26 -8.67 -10.15 10.15
N ASP A 27 -7.50 -10.28 9.53
CA ASP A 27 -6.22 -9.94 10.17
C ASP A 27 -6.13 -8.44 10.51
N MET A 28 -6.59 -7.57 9.60
CA MET A 28 -6.57 -6.12 9.83
C MET A 28 -7.51 -5.70 10.97
N GLU A 29 -8.54 -6.47 11.24
CA GLU A 29 -9.50 -6.22 12.31
C GLU A 29 -9.08 -6.81 13.64
N SER A 30 -8.00 -7.61 13.67
CA SER A 30 -7.48 -8.21 14.91
C SER A 30 -6.70 -7.19 15.73
N ASP A 31 -6.53 -7.49 17.04
CA ASP A 31 -5.77 -6.64 17.97
C ASP A 31 -4.25 -6.68 17.73
N ARG A 32 -3.78 -7.62 16.95
CA ARG A 32 -2.36 -7.78 16.64
C ARG A 32 -2.05 -7.19 15.27
N PRO A 33 -0.87 -6.52 15.10
CA PRO A 33 -0.44 -6.11 13.77
C PRO A 33 -0.39 -7.30 12.82
N MET A 34 -0.98 -7.11 11.63
CA MET A 34 -0.97 -8.13 10.59
C MET A 34 0.43 -8.26 10.00
N ASP A 35 0.87 -9.50 9.77
CA ASP A 35 2.04 -9.80 8.95
C ASP A 35 1.68 -11.01 8.08
N ARG A 36 1.09 -10.76 6.92
CA ARG A 36 0.56 -11.80 6.05
C ARG A 36 1.22 -11.76 4.68
N LEU A 37 1.62 -12.93 4.20
CA LEU A 37 2.10 -13.12 2.85
C LEU A 37 0.95 -13.57 1.94
N VAL A 38 0.74 -12.84 0.85
CA VAL A 38 -0.19 -13.25 -0.20
C VAL A 38 0.60 -14.03 -1.25
N CYS A 39 0.35 -15.33 -1.30
CA CYS A 39 0.94 -16.22 -2.28
C CYS A 39 -0.02 -16.43 -3.44
N GLY A 40 0.53 -16.65 -4.63
CA GLY A 40 -0.26 -16.91 -5.82
C GLY A 40 0.51 -16.57 -7.07
N ASP A 41 -0.13 -16.76 -8.21
CA ASP A 41 0.47 -16.43 -9.50
C ASP A 41 0.75 -14.94 -9.62
N VAL A 42 1.83 -14.61 -10.32
CA VAL A 42 2.23 -13.23 -10.62
C VAL A 42 1.10 -12.55 -11.41
N GLY A 43 0.69 -11.37 -10.99
CA GLY A 43 -0.25 -10.55 -11.74
C GLY A 43 -1.42 -10.01 -10.91
N PHE A 44 -2.57 -9.91 -11.56
CA PHE A 44 -3.74 -9.18 -11.06
C PHE A 44 -4.27 -9.61 -9.70
N GLY A 45 -4.17 -10.90 -9.34
CA GLY A 45 -4.77 -11.40 -8.11
C GLY A 45 -4.19 -10.77 -6.85
N LYS A 46 -2.88 -10.64 -6.78
CA LYS A 46 -2.20 -10.04 -5.62
C LYS A 46 -2.50 -8.55 -5.51
N THR A 47 -2.46 -7.85 -6.65
CA THR A 47 -2.72 -6.42 -6.69
C THR A 47 -4.15 -6.10 -6.26
N GLU A 48 -5.13 -6.90 -6.65
CA GLU A 48 -6.52 -6.73 -6.22
C GLU A 48 -6.67 -6.84 -4.69
N VAL A 49 -6.04 -7.84 -4.10
CA VAL A 49 -6.05 -8.00 -2.64
C VAL A 49 -5.40 -6.80 -1.96
N ALA A 50 -4.27 -6.34 -2.48
CA ALA A 50 -3.57 -5.18 -1.95
C ALA A 50 -4.42 -3.89 -2.04
N ILE A 51 -5.09 -3.66 -3.17
CA ILE A 51 -5.95 -2.49 -3.35
C ILE A 51 -7.12 -2.51 -2.35
N ARG A 52 -7.74 -3.66 -2.16
CA ARG A 52 -8.84 -3.79 -1.20
C ARG A 52 -8.39 -3.57 0.23
N ALA A 53 -7.23 -4.12 0.60
CA ALA A 53 -6.65 -3.89 1.92
C ALA A 53 -6.30 -2.41 2.14
N ALA A 54 -5.72 -1.77 1.13
CA ALA A 54 -5.36 -0.35 1.18
C ALA A 54 -6.62 0.51 1.38
N PHE A 55 -7.68 0.24 0.63
CA PHE A 55 -8.92 1.00 0.77
C PHE A 55 -9.56 0.81 2.14
N LYS A 56 -9.51 -0.41 2.68
CA LYS A 56 -10.01 -0.66 4.04
C LYS A 56 -9.27 0.19 5.07
N ALA A 57 -7.95 0.27 4.97
CA ALA A 57 -7.15 1.08 5.88
C ALA A 57 -7.51 2.57 5.76
N VAL A 58 -7.65 3.08 4.54
CA VAL A 58 -8.04 4.48 4.29
C VAL A 58 -9.46 4.75 4.81
N ALA A 59 -10.38 3.82 4.64
CA ALA A 59 -11.74 3.93 5.19
C ALA A 59 -11.74 4.02 6.71
N ASP A 60 -10.74 3.42 7.36
CA ASP A 60 -10.54 3.50 8.82
C ASP A 60 -9.68 4.71 9.23
N ASN A 61 -9.47 5.67 8.34
CA ASN A 61 -8.67 6.90 8.54
C ASN A 61 -7.19 6.62 8.78
N LYS A 62 -6.67 5.52 8.25
CA LYS A 62 -5.25 5.19 8.30
C LYS A 62 -4.60 5.47 6.95
N GLN A 63 -3.30 5.67 6.97
CA GLN A 63 -2.51 5.82 5.75
C GLN A 63 -1.87 4.50 5.37
N VAL A 64 -1.54 4.36 4.08
CA VAL A 64 -0.97 3.14 3.52
C VAL A 64 0.34 3.47 2.83
N ALA A 65 1.37 2.66 3.08
CA ALA A 65 2.64 2.72 2.36
C ALA A 65 2.75 1.48 1.48
N VAL A 66 3.10 1.66 0.22
CA VAL A 66 3.36 0.56 -0.72
C VAL A 66 4.82 0.63 -1.15
N LEU A 67 5.60 -0.33 -0.71
CA LEU A 67 7.04 -0.40 -0.98
C LEU A 67 7.32 -1.38 -2.11
N VAL A 68 8.03 -0.90 -3.12
CA VAL A 68 8.42 -1.68 -4.30
C VAL A 68 9.90 -1.53 -4.59
N PRO A 69 10.54 -2.50 -5.27
CA PRO A 69 12.00 -2.47 -5.47
C PRO A 69 12.49 -1.54 -6.56
N THR A 70 11.65 -1.11 -7.51
CA THR A 70 12.08 -0.29 -8.65
C THR A 70 11.16 0.90 -8.88
N THR A 71 11.71 1.95 -9.51
CA THR A 71 10.94 3.14 -9.88
C THR A 71 9.87 2.82 -10.92
N VAL A 72 10.12 1.86 -11.80
CA VAL A 72 9.14 1.41 -12.81
C VAL A 72 7.93 0.78 -12.12
N LEU A 73 8.16 -0.12 -11.18
CA LEU A 73 7.08 -0.74 -10.40
C LEU A 73 6.32 0.29 -9.57
N ALA A 74 7.01 1.26 -8.99
CA ALA A 74 6.37 2.33 -8.23
C ALA A 74 5.37 3.09 -9.10
N TYR A 75 5.77 3.46 -10.30
CA TYR A 75 4.89 4.19 -11.21
C TYR A 75 3.73 3.32 -11.70
N GLN A 76 3.98 2.06 -12.02
CA GLN A 76 2.94 1.12 -12.44
C GLN A 76 1.89 0.93 -11.34
N HIS A 77 2.31 0.71 -10.12
CA HIS A 77 1.39 0.58 -9.00
C HIS A 77 0.63 1.88 -8.73
N PHE A 78 1.31 3.01 -8.84
CA PHE A 78 0.67 4.32 -8.70
C PHE A 78 -0.48 4.47 -9.71
N GLN A 79 -0.24 4.17 -10.98
CA GLN A 79 -1.27 4.24 -12.01
C GLN A 79 -2.41 3.27 -11.73
N THR A 80 -2.11 2.04 -11.35
CA THR A 80 -3.11 1.01 -11.05
C THR A 80 -3.97 1.41 -9.86
N PHE A 81 -3.36 1.81 -8.76
CA PHE A 81 -4.09 2.22 -7.56
C PHE A 81 -4.95 3.46 -7.84
N ARG A 82 -4.40 4.45 -8.52
CA ARG A 82 -5.13 5.68 -8.86
C ARG A 82 -6.34 5.37 -9.75
N GLU A 83 -6.17 4.54 -10.77
CA GLU A 83 -7.26 4.18 -11.68
C GLU A 83 -8.35 3.39 -10.96
N ARG A 84 -7.98 2.42 -10.15
CA ARG A 84 -8.95 1.56 -9.44
C ARG A 84 -9.67 2.32 -8.33
N LEU A 85 -9.06 3.32 -7.74
CA LEU A 85 -9.64 4.13 -6.66
C LEU A 85 -10.21 5.46 -7.15
N LYS A 86 -10.25 5.66 -8.46
CA LYS A 86 -10.79 6.86 -9.07
C LYS A 86 -12.26 7.07 -8.68
N GLY A 87 -12.59 8.30 -8.30
CA GLY A 87 -13.94 8.63 -7.84
C GLY A 87 -14.21 8.35 -6.38
N LEU A 88 -13.27 7.73 -5.67
CA LEU A 88 -13.35 7.49 -4.23
C LEU A 88 -12.53 8.54 -3.47
N PRO A 89 -12.87 8.85 -2.21
CA PRO A 89 -12.18 9.90 -1.45
C PRO A 89 -10.83 9.42 -0.93
N CYS A 90 -9.91 9.13 -1.85
CA CYS A 90 -8.59 8.60 -1.54
C CYS A 90 -7.56 9.23 -2.46
N ARG A 91 -6.60 9.95 -1.90
CA ARG A 91 -5.50 10.54 -2.67
C ARG A 91 -4.33 9.57 -2.69
N VAL A 92 -3.91 9.18 -3.90
CA VAL A 92 -2.78 8.29 -4.15
C VAL A 92 -1.62 9.11 -4.71
N GLU A 93 -0.44 8.95 -4.12
CA GLU A 93 0.79 9.62 -4.57
C GLU A 93 1.94 8.63 -4.63
N TYR A 94 3.03 9.01 -5.32
CA TYR A 94 4.23 8.19 -5.34
C TYR A 94 5.49 9.04 -5.17
N LEU A 95 6.54 8.42 -4.66
CA LEU A 95 7.87 9.02 -4.54
C LEU A 95 8.89 8.13 -5.25
N SER A 96 9.75 8.77 -6.04
CA SER A 96 10.88 8.13 -6.70
C SER A 96 11.92 9.19 -7.04
N ARG A 97 13.07 8.76 -7.52
CA ARG A 97 14.12 9.67 -8.01
C ARG A 97 13.67 10.51 -9.19
N ALA A 98 12.65 10.04 -9.94
CA ALA A 98 12.14 10.74 -11.11
C ALA A 98 11.27 11.95 -10.77
N ARG A 99 10.82 12.08 -9.51
CA ARG A 99 10.00 13.21 -9.08
C ARG A 99 10.87 14.44 -8.85
N THR A 100 10.35 15.62 -9.21
CA THR A 100 11.05 16.87 -8.96
C THR A 100 11.07 17.18 -7.45
N ALA A 101 11.97 18.08 -7.03
CA ALA A 101 12.03 18.50 -5.65
C ALA A 101 10.72 19.15 -5.19
N ALA A 102 10.08 19.96 -6.05
CA ALA A 102 8.80 20.57 -5.74
C ALA A 102 7.69 19.54 -5.58
N GLN A 103 7.63 18.54 -6.46
CA GLN A 103 6.66 17.44 -6.36
C GLN A 103 6.87 16.62 -5.09
N THR A 104 8.11 16.28 -4.78
CA THR A 104 8.46 15.53 -3.57
C THR A 104 8.03 16.31 -2.32
N LYS A 105 8.33 17.60 -2.26
CA LYS A 105 7.95 18.45 -1.13
C LYS A 105 6.44 18.50 -0.93
N ALA A 106 5.68 18.64 -2.01
CA ALA A 106 4.20 18.64 -1.96
C ALA A 106 3.65 17.31 -1.44
N VAL A 107 4.20 16.20 -1.91
CA VAL A 107 3.80 14.86 -1.46
C VAL A 107 4.10 14.68 0.03
N LEU A 108 5.29 15.04 0.48
CA LEU A 108 5.69 14.92 1.89
C LEU A 108 4.81 15.75 2.81
N LYS A 109 4.47 16.97 2.39
CA LYS A 109 3.55 17.82 3.15
C LYS A 109 2.15 17.20 3.24
N GLY A 110 1.60 16.74 2.13
CA GLY A 110 0.29 16.10 2.11
C GLY A 110 0.25 14.82 2.96
N LEU A 111 1.36 14.09 2.99
CA LEU A 111 1.49 12.89 3.81
C LEU A 111 1.46 13.22 5.30
N LYS A 112 2.23 14.22 5.72
CA LYS A 112 2.30 14.67 7.11
C LYS A 112 0.96 15.25 7.59
N ASP A 113 0.25 15.95 6.72
CA ASP A 113 -1.05 16.55 7.03
C ASP A 113 -2.20 15.54 7.01
N GLY A 114 -1.96 14.34 6.47
CA GLY A 114 -2.98 13.31 6.34
C GLY A 114 -3.80 13.37 5.06
N ASP A 115 -3.48 14.30 4.14
CA ASP A 115 -4.20 14.43 2.86
C ASP A 115 -3.89 13.30 1.89
N VAL A 116 -2.67 12.75 1.95
CA VAL A 116 -2.26 11.60 1.14
C VAL A 116 -2.64 10.34 1.89
N GLY A 117 -3.54 9.55 1.33
CA GLY A 117 -3.98 8.30 1.94
C GLY A 117 -3.08 7.12 1.60
N ILE A 118 -2.57 7.07 0.37
CA ILE A 118 -1.72 5.97 -0.10
C ILE A 118 -0.46 6.55 -0.73
N LEU A 119 0.70 6.15 -0.21
CA LEU A 119 2.00 6.53 -0.75
C LEU A 119 2.71 5.30 -1.30
N ILE A 120 3.10 5.35 -2.56
CA ILE A 120 3.79 4.26 -3.24
C ILE A 120 5.21 4.73 -3.56
N GLY A 121 6.18 3.87 -3.36
CA GLY A 121 7.56 4.22 -3.73
C GLY A 121 8.56 3.12 -3.48
N THR A 122 9.79 3.45 -3.83
CA THR A 122 10.95 2.59 -3.54
C THR A 122 11.42 2.84 -2.11
N HIS A 123 12.59 2.37 -1.75
CA HIS A 123 13.18 2.62 -0.43
C HIS A 123 13.19 4.12 -0.05
N ARG A 124 12.98 5.02 -0.99
CA ARG A 124 12.84 6.46 -0.73
C ARG A 124 11.75 6.77 0.30
N ILE A 125 10.68 5.98 0.33
CA ILE A 125 9.58 6.20 1.28
C ILE A 125 9.95 5.83 2.72
N LEU A 126 11.09 5.19 2.93
CA LEU A 126 11.63 4.88 4.27
C LEU A 126 12.59 5.97 4.77
N GLY A 127 12.77 7.05 4.02
CA GLY A 127 13.64 8.15 4.41
C GLY A 127 13.16 8.85 5.67
N LYS A 128 14.09 9.48 6.38
CA LYS A 128 13.80 10.18 7.65
C LYS A 128 12.86 11.38 7.47
N ASP A 129 12.82 11.95 6.27
CA ASP A 129 11.97 13.09 5.94
C ASP A 129 10.54 12.66 5.58
N VAL A 130 10.28 11.37 5.46
CA VAL A 130 8.95 10.82 5.17
C VAL A 130 8.23 10.55 6.48
N GLN A 131 7.23 11.36 6.77
CA GLN A 131 6.47 11.28 8.01
C GLN A 131 4.99 11.09 7.70
N PHE A 132 4.44 9.97 8.14
CA PHE A 132 3.01 9.70 8.05
C PHE A 132 2.31 10.29 9.27
N LYS A 133 1.11 10.81 9.05
CA LYS A 133 0.27 11.25 10.15
C LYS A 133 -0.24 10.05 10.96
N ASP A 134 -0.69 8.99 10.28
CA ASP A 134 -1.21 7.78 10.92
C ASP A 134 -1.09 6.58 9.99
N LEU A 135 0.10 6.01 9.91
CA LEU A 135 0.37 4.85 9.08
C LEU A 135 -0.26 3.59 9.68
N GLY A 136 -1.16 2.95 8.96
CA GLY A 136 -1.86 1.76 9.42
C GLY A 136 -1.59 0.49 8.64
N LEU A 137 -1.11 0.61 7.39
CA LEU A 137 -0.86 -0.55 6.54
C LEU A 137 0.41 -0.34 5.72
N LEU A 138 1.27 -1.35 5.72
CA LEU A 138 2.44 -1.44 4.86
C LEU A 138 2.25 -2.59 3.88
N ILE A 139 2.35 -2.30 2.58
CA ILE A 139 2.31 -3.31 1.54
C ILE A 139 3.71 -3.39 0.93
N VAL A 140 4.29 -4.59 0.89
CA VAL A 140 5.63 -4.81 0.35
C VAL A 140 5.53 -5.76 -0.83
N ASP A 141 5.98 -5.29 -2.00
CA ASP A 141 6.05 -6.11 -3.21
C ASP A 141 7.49 -6.58 -3.42
N GLU A 142 7.66 -7.86 -3.70
CA GLU A 142 8.97 -8.46 -4.00
C GLU A 142 10.03 -8.18 -2.91
N GLU A 143 9.69 -8.44 -1.65
CA GLU A 143 10.55 -8.19 -0.49
C GLU A 143 11.95 -8.80 -0.64
N GLN A 144 12.04 -9.95 -1.32
CA GLN A 144 13.31 -10.64 -1.54
C GLN A 144 14.33 -9.82 -2.34
N LYS A 145 13.88 -8.82 -3.09
CA LYS A 145 14.76 -7.96 -3.89
C LYS A 145 15.39 -6.82 -3.10
N PHE A 146 14.96 -6.60 -1.86
CA PHE A 146 15.52 -5.54 -1.02
C PHE A 146 16.80 -6.00 -0.31
N GLY A 147 17.70 -5.04 -0.08
CA GLY A 147 18.93 -5.28 0.66
C GLY A 147 18.70 -5.38 2.17
N VAL A 148 19.78 -5.71 2.91
CA VAL A 148 19.74 -5.94 4.36
C VAL A 148 19.24 -4.71 5.12
N SER A 149 19.73 -3.52 4.79
CA SER A 149 19.35 -2.29 5.49
C SER A 149 17.86 -1.96 5.34
N VAL A 150 17.31 -2.19 4.16
CA VAL A 150 15.87 -1.98 3.91
C VAL A 150 15.05 -3.02 4.67
N LYS A 151 15.46 -4.28 4.65
CA LYS A 151 14.78 -5.35 5.40
C LYS A 151 14.77 -5.08 6.91
N GLU A 152 15.85 -4.53 7.45
CA GLU A 152 15.92 -4.17 8.86
C GLU A 152 14.92 -3.06 9.22
N LYS A 153 14.81 -2.02 8.38
CA LYS A 153 13.81 -0.96 8.56
C LYS A 153 12.39 -1.51 8.49
N LEU A 154 12.14 -2.43 7.56
CA LEU A 154 10.84 -3.10 7.44
C LEU A 154 10.50 -3.90 8.69
N ARG A 155 11.47 -4.61 9.25
CA ARG A 155 11.27 -5.38 10.48
C ARG A 155 10.81 -4.49 11.63
N GLN A 156 11.40 -3.32 11.77
CA GLN A 156 11.02 -2.35 12.80
C GLN A 156 9.58 -1.83 12.56
N LEU A 157 9.20 -1.55 11.33
CA LEU A 157 7.85 -1.10 10.99
C LEU A 157 6.80 -2.17 11.25
N LYS A 158 7.11 -3.44 10.97
CA LYS A 158 6.17 -4.57 11.12
C LYS A 158 5.69 -4.76 12.55
N VAL A 159 6.43 -4.28 13.53
CA VAL A 159 6.07 -4.41 14.94
C VAL A 159 4.78 -3.63 15.27
N ASN A 160 4.56 -2.49 14.64
CA ASN A 160 3.46 -1.57 14.97
C ASN A 160 2.48 -1.32 13.83
N VAL A 161 2.74 -1.84 12.65
CA VAL A 161 1.95 -1.56 11.44
C VAL A 161 1.56 -2.87 10.78
N ASP A 162 0.29 -3.00 10.42
CA ASP A 162 -0.16 -4.15 9.63
C ASP A 162 0.64 -4.24 8.34
N THR A 163 1.11 -5.44 8.02
CA THR A 163 1.97 -5.65 6.84
C THR A 163 1.40 -6.74 5.95
N LEU A 164 1.32 -6.43 4.66
CA LEU A 164 0.92 -7.35 3.61
C LEU A 164 2.08 -7.50 2.64
N THR A 165 2.63 -8.69 2.53
CA THR A 165 3.72 -9.00 1.60
C THR A 165 3.17 -9.76 0.40
N MET A 166 3.54 -9.30 -0.79
CA MET A 166 3.10 -9.91 -2.05
C MET A 166 4.22 -10.71 -2.72
#